data_5c708875e50315dfe4304b742f5fb599
#
_entry.id   5c708875e50315dfe4304b742f5fb599
#
_cell.length_a   1.000
_cell.length_b   1.000
_cell.length_c   1.000
_cell.angle_alpha   90.00
_cell.angle_beta   90.00
_cell.angle_gamma   90.00
#
_symmetry.space_group_name_H-M   'P 1'
#
loop_
_entity.id
_entity.type
_entity.pdbx_description
1 polymer ?
#
loop_
_entity_poly.entity_id
_entity_poly.type
_entity_poly.pdbx_seq_one_letter_code
_entity_poly.pdbx_strand_id
1 'polypeptide(L)'
;MNHLNCFARRIVSVIALAMMVSAGWPQVIHAQPAGIDPQAEKLLRRMSEYLAGRQQFTLKAESTLEVVLTSGQKLQYDSPATLSVSRPNKLHAHRKGDITNQEFFYDGKTLTLYNPRENLYATTAAPATLDETLDFAREKLDIIAPATELLYKNAADKMLKESTSGFVVGPSVVGGVKTTQLAFRGAEVDWQIWIEDGDKPLPRKFILTSKKVSGEPEFTVLIRNWDVAAKLSDQEFNFKPAKGAKKIDFLNLSAEAAKAK
;
A
#
# COMPACT_ATOMS: atom_id res chain seq x y z
N MET A 1 11.54 63.03 -0.76
CA MET A 1 11.34 62.97 -2.25
C MET A 1 12.63 62.48 -2.88
N ASN A 2 12.58 61.46 -3.73
CA ASN A 2 13.66 60.91 -4.57
C ASN A 2 14.69 59.94 -3.93
N HIS A 3 14.25 58.69 -3.60
CA HIS A 3 15.16 57.53 -3.55
C HIS A 3 14.54 56.23 -4.08
N LEU A 4 13.50 56.28 -4.94
CA LEU A 4 12.77 55.11 -5.45
C LEU A 4 12.95 54.82 -6.95
N ASN A 5 13.88 55.47 -7.64
CA ASN A 5 14.00 55.33 -9.12
C ASN A 5 15.34 54.72 -9.59
N CYS A 6 16.14 54.08 -8.73
CA CYS A 6 17.43 53.51 -9.17
C CYS A 6 17.48 51.98 -9.23
N PHE A 7 16.42 51.26 -8.83
CA PHE A 7 16.38 49.80 -8.86
C PHE A 7 15.67 49.18 -10.07
N ALA A 8 14.99 49.94 -10.88
CA ALA A 8 14.17 49.47 -12.00
C ALA A 8 14.90 49.40 -13.36
N ARG A 9 16.20 49.70 -13.45
CA ARG A 9 16.93 49.79 -14.73
C ARG A 9 18.03 48.76 -15.00
N ARG A 10 18.19 47.73 -14.19
CA ARG A 10 19.24 46.71 -14.39
C ARG A 10 18.74 45.24 -14.49
N ILE A 11 17.43 45.00 -14.74
CA ILE A 11 16.86 43.63 -14.89
C ILE A 11 16.34 43.40 -16.32
N VAL A 12 16.72 44.18 -17.31
CA VAL A 12 16.21 44.01 -18.70
C VAL A 12 17.25 43.45 -19.67
N SER A 13 18.40 42.97 -19.23
CA SER A 13 19.45 42.54 -20.19
C SER A 13 19.96 41.09 -20.00
N VAL A 14 19.21 40.19 -19.36
CA VAL A 14 19.61 38.76 -19.24
C VAL A 14 18.50 37.77 -19.71
N ILE A 15 17.44 38.22 -20.35
CA ILE A 15 16.37 37.36 -20.87
C ILE A 15 16.40 37.24 -22.41
N ALA A 16 17.55 37.21 -23.01
CA ALA A 16 17.67 37.11 -24.48
C ALA A 16 18.60 35.99 -24.99
N LEU A 17 18.81 34.92 -24.20
CA LEU A 17 19.60 33.77 -24.71
C LEU A 17 19.14 32.41 -24.15
N ALA A 18 17.84 32.14 -24.09
CA ALA A 18 17.31 30.84 -23.76
C ALA A 18 16.11 30.44 -24.62
N MET A 19 16.09 30.89 -25.87
CA MET A 19 15.14 30.41 -26.88
C MET A 19 15.91 29.87 -28.06
N MET A 20 16.34 28.61 -27.97
CA MET A 20 16.56 27.70 -29.08
C MET A 20 17.17 26.38 -28.53
N VAL A 21 16.36 25.49 -28.12
CA VAL A 21 16.43 24.02 -28.38
C VAL A 21 15.14 23.42 -27.89
N SER A 22 14.05 23.69 -28.52
CA SER A 22 12.89 22.80 -28.56
C SER A 22 13.11 21.81 -29.71
N ALA A 23 14.20 21.02 -29.63
CA ALA A 23 14.27 19.78 -30.34
C ALA A 23 13.19 18.89 -29.71
N GLY A 24 12.05 18.76 -30.38
CA GLY A 24 10.97 17.89 -29.97
C GLY A 24 11.50 16.49 -29.79
N TRP A 25 11.68 16.10 -28.56
CA TRP A 25 11.81 14.69 -28.24
C TRP A 25 10.48 14.05 -28.67
N PRO A 26 10.50 13.02 -29.54
CA PRO A 26 9.27 12.32 -29.85
C PRO A 26 8.68 11.84 -28.55
N GLN A 27 7.53 12.38 -28.18
CA GLN A 27 6.69 11.79 -27.13
C GLN A 27 6.32 10.42 -27.68
N VAL A 28 7.04 9.38 -27.27
CA VAL A 28 6.62 8.01 -27.55
C VAL A 28 5.39 7.79 -26.69
N ILE A 29 4.22 8.14 -27.25
CA ILE A 29 2.93 7.73 -26.74
C ILE A 29 2.94 6.20 -26.88
N HIS A 30 3.37 5.50 -25.86
CA HIS A 30 3.17 4.06 -25.82
C HIS A 30 1.66 3.86 -25.72
N ALA A 31 1.06 3.41 -26.82
CA ALA A 31 -0.30 2.91 -26.80
C ALA A 31 -0.35 1.85 -25.70
N GLN A 32 -1.22 2.03 -24.70
CA GLN A 32 -1.39 1.03 -23.66
C GLN A 32 -1.80 -0.27 -24.31
N PRO A 33 -1.10 -1.40 -24.04
CA PRO A 33 -1.47 -2.66 -24.64
C PRO A 33 -2.91 -3.01 -24.26
N ALA A 34 -3.67 -3.53 -25.23
CA ALA A 34 -4.96 -4.14 -24.95
C ALA A 34 -4.69 -5.45 -24.19
N GLY A 35 -4.99 -5.46 -22.88
CA GLY A 35 -4.74 -6.61 -22.02
C GLY A 35 -3.45 -6.48 -21.19
N ILE A 36 -3.05 -7.57 -20.58
CA ILE A 36 -1.87 -7.63 -19.69
C ILE A 36 -0.66 -8.08 -20.49
N ASP A 37 0.40 -7.27 -20.49
CA ASP A 37 1.70 -7.60 -21.08
C ASP A 37 2.28 -8.85 -20.39
N PRO A 38 2.64 -9.89 -21.13
CA PRO A 38 3.25 -11.12 -20.59
C PRO A 38 4.51 -10.86 -19.76
N GLN A 39 5.29 -9.82 -20.08
CA GLN A 39 6.48 -9.47 -19.30
C GLN A 39 6.10 -8.87 -17.93
N ALA A 40 5.07 -8.01 -17.89
CA ALA A 40 4.57 -7.47 -16.63
C ALA A 40 3.99 -8.56 -15.73
N GLU A 41 3.20 -9.48 -16.32
CA GLU A 41 2.68 -10.65 -15.61
C GLU A 41 3.80 -11.52 -15.06
N LYS A 42 4.82 -11.83 -15.86
CA LYS A 42 5.97 -12.65 -15.45
C LYS A 42 6.70 -12.04 -14.24
N LEU A 43 6.96 -10.74 -14.27
CA LEU A 43 7.64 -10.04 -13.16
C LEU A 43 6.78 -10.05 -11.88
N LEU A 44 5.49 -9.81 -12.00
CA LEU A 44 4.55 -9.86 -10.88
C LEU A 44 4.48 -11.27 -10.26
N ARG A 45 4.37 -12.31 -11.10
CA ARG A 45 4.35 -13.71 -10.63
C ARG A 45 5.64 -14.09 -9.92
N ARG A 46 6.79 -13.71 -10.46
CA ARG A 46 8.09 -13.95 -9.83
C ARG A 46 8.18 -13.32 -8.44
N MET A 47 7.69 -12.10 -8.26
CA MET A 47 7.59 -11.44 -6.95
C MET A 47 6.67 -12.21 -6.00
N SER A 48 5.47 -12.57 -6.47
CA SER A 48 4.47 -13.30 -5.68
C SER A 48 5.01 -14.66 -5.21
N GLU A 49 5.62 -15.43 -6.10
CA GLU A 49 6.24 -16.73 -5.79
C GLU A 49 7.39 -16.59 -4.79
N TYR A 50 8.22 -15.56 -4.95
CA TYR A 50 9.30 -15.28 -4.01
C TYR A 50 8.77 -15.02 -2.61
N LEU A 51 7.75 -14.17 -2.45
CA LEU A 51 7.13 -13.86 -1.15
C LEU A 51 6.38 -15.07 -0.57
N ALA A 52 5.66 -15.82 -1.39
CA ALA A 52 4.94 -17.04 -0.98
C ALA A 52 5.88 -18.10 -0.41
N GLY A 53 7.11 -18.19 -0.95
CA GLY A 53 8.15 -19.10 -0.47
C GLY A 53 8.80 -18.69 0.86
N ARG A 54 8.53 -17.49 1.40
CA ARG A 54 9.08 -17.04 2.69
C ARG A 54 8.22 -17.52 3.84
N GLN A 55 8.81 -18.33 4.71
CA GLN A 55 8.10 -18.86 5.89
C GLN A 55 7.92 -17.76 6.95
N GLN A 56 8.97 -16.98 7.21
CA GLN A 56 8.94 -15.86 8.13
C GLN A 56 9.60 -14.65 7.50
N PHE A 57 9.04 -13.49 7.74
CA PHE A 57 9.63 -12.21 7.34
C PHE A 57 9.07 -11.05 8.15
N THR A 58 9.84 -9.97 8.20
CA THR A 58 9.38 -8.67 8.70
C THR A 58 9.61 -7.60 7.66
N LEU A 59 8.87 -6.52 7.78
CA LEU A 59 9.12 -5.30 7.03
C LEU A 59 8.73 -4.06 7.83
N LYS A 60 9.28 -2.93 7.41
CA LYS A 60 8.80 -1.60 7.79
C LYS A 60 8.29 -0.90 6.54
N ALA A 61 7.17 -0.20 6.67
CA ALA A 61 6.59 0.55 5.58
C ALA A 61 6.20 1.96 6.05
N GLU A 62 6.14 2.87 5.11
CA GLU A 62 5.52 4.18 5.25
C GLU A 62 4.33 4.20 4.29
N SER A 63 3.14 4.44 4.81
CA SER A 63 1.94 4.55 3.99
C SER A 63 1.41 5.98 4.03
N THR A 64 0.97 6.48 2.87
CA THR A 64 0.32 7.79 2.70
C THR A 64 -1.08 7.55 2.16
N LEU A 65 -2.09 8.01 2.89
CA LEU A 65 -3.49 8.00 2.47
C LEU A 65 -3.89 9.41 2.01
N GLU A 66 -4.37 9.54 0.77
CA GLU A 66 -5.05 10.74 0.33
C GLU A 66 -6.52 10.74 0.75
N VAL A 67 -6.96 11.87 1.29
CA VAL A 67 -8.38 12.16 1.58
C VAL A 67 -8.78 13.36 0.74
N VAL A 68 -9.87 13.23 -0.02
CA VAL A 68 -10.41 14.32 -0.84
C VAL A 68 -11.52 15.02 -0.06
N LEU A 69 -11.36 16.29 0.23
CA LEU A 69 -12.37 17.11 0.87
C LEU A 69 -13.52 17.45 -0.13
N THR A 70 -14.66 17.87 0.40
CA THR A 70 -15.80 18.32 -0.43
C THR A 70 -15.45 19.52 -1.33
N SER A 71 -14.43 20.29 -0.99
CA SER A 71 -13.84 21.36 -1.81
C SER A 71 -13.02 20.85 -3.01
N GLY A 72 -12.73 19.55 -3.09
CA GLY A 72 -11.79 18.97 -4.04
C GLY A 72 -10.32 19.02 -3.59
N GLN A 73 -10.00 19.66 -2.47
CA GLN A 73 -8.64 19.68 -1.92
C GLN A 73 -8.24 18.29 -1.44
N LYS A 74 -7.04 17.84 -1.79
CA LYS A 74 -6.45 16.59 -1.33
C LYS A 74 -5.57 16.84 -0.11
N LEU A 75 -5.79 16.06 0.96
CA LEU A 75 -4.93 16.00 2.14
C LEU A 75 -4.23 14.66 2.19
N GLN A 76 -2.99 14.63 2.67
CA GLN A 76 -2.21 13.40 2.82
C GLN A 76 -1.97 13.13 4.30
N TYR A 77 -2.18 11.89 4.72
CA TYR A 77 -1.95 11.40 6.08
C TYR A 77 -0.96 10.26 6.05
N ASP A 78 0.17 10.48 6.70
CA ASP A 78 1.23 9.49 6.77
C ASP A 78 1.04 8.55 7.96
N SER A 79 1.40 7.30 7.75
CA SER A 79 1.34 6.27 8.78
C SER A 79 2.49 5.28 8.61
N PRO A 80 3.54 5.38 9.44
CA PRO A 80 4.51 4.30 9.56
C PRO A 80 3.83 2.99 9.98
N ALA A 81 4.33 1.89 9.44
CA ALA A 81 3.84 0.55 9.75
C ALA A 81 4.98 -0.44 9.93
N THR A 82 4.76 -1.42 10.78
CA THR A 82 5.61 -2.62 10.91
C THR A 82 4.76 -3.84 10.68
N LEU A 83 5.36 -4.86 10.08
CA LEU A 83 4.70 -6.11 9.79
C LEU A 83 5.62 -7.28 10.13
N SER A 84 5.08 -8.27 10.83
CA SER A 84 5.70 -9.56 11.09
C SER A 84 4.77 -10.66 10.59
N VAL A 85 5.28 -11.56 9.78
CA VAL A 85 4.52 -12.69 9.22
C VAL A 85 5.23 -13.99 9.53
N SER A 86 4.47 -14.99 10.00
CA SER A 86 4.91 -16.38 10.09
C SER A 86 3.84 -17.28 9.46
N ARG A 87 4.14 -17.78 8.27
CA ARG A 87 3.24 -18.65 7.53
C ARG A 87 3.16 -20.03 8.20
N PRO A 88 2.01 -20.71 8.12
CA PRO A 88 0.86 -20.36 7.27
C PRO A 88 -0.18 -19.45 7.93
N ASN A 89 -0.05 -19.12 9.21
CA ASN A 89 -1.20 -18.66 9.99
C ASN A 89 -0.89 -17.65 11.11
N LYS A 90 0.15 -16.82 10.96
CA LYS A 90 0.43 -15.79 11.97
C LYS A 90 0.77 -14.46 11.32
N LEU A 91 0.23 -13.39 11.89
CA LEU A 91 0.44 -12.01 11.47
C LEU A 91 0.42 -11.08 12.68
N HIS A 92 1.37 -10.18 12.74
CA HIS A 92 1.31 -8.99 13.59
C HIS A 92 1.60 -7.77 12.72
N ALA A 93 0.69 -6.81 12.73
CA ALA A 93 0.84 -5.54 12.03
C ALA A 93 0.54 -4.39 12.98
N HIS A 94 1.38 -3.38 12.99
CA HIS A 94 1.15 -2.15 13.74
C HIS A 94 1.27 -0.97 12.77
N ARG A 95 0.22 -0.16 12.68
CA ARG A 95 0.17 1.10 11.93
C ARG A 95 -0.16 2.26 12.86
N LYS A 96 0.75 3.22 12.94
CA LYS A 96 0.61 4.38 13.82
C LYS A 96 0.92 5.66 13.03
N GLY A 97 -0.06 6.52 12.88
CA GLY A 97 0.05 7.80 12.20
C GLY A 97 -0.87 8.86 12.81
N ASP A 98 -1.08 9.95 12.10
CA ASP A 98 -1.84 11.09 12.59
C ASP A 98 -3.29 10.73 12.90
N ILE A 99 -3.94 10.00 12.02
CA ILE A 99 -5.37 9.62 12.11
C ILE A 99 -5.59 8.16 12.49
N THR A 100 -4.55 7.35 12.63
CA THR A 100 -4.67 5.93 12.94
C THR A 100 -3.65 5.50 13.99
N ASN A 101 -4.06 4.58 14.87
CA ASN A 101 -3.17 3.83 15.74
C ASN A 101 -3.82 2.46 15.96
N GLN A 102 -3.42 1.48 15.18
CA GLN A 102 -4.04 0.16 15.15
C GLN A 102 -2.99 -0.93 15.14
N GLU A 103 -3.20 -1.94 15.96
CA GLU A 103 -2.44 -3.18 15.95
C GLU A 103 -3.36 -4.34 15.62
N PHE A 104 -2.88 -5.22 14.77
CA PHE A 104 -3.59 -6.36 14.26
C PHE A 104 -2.79 -7.62 14.60
N PHE A 105 -3.39 -8.53 15.39
CA PHE A 105 -2.77 -9.78 15.80
C PHE A 105 -3.56 -10.95 15.28
N TYR A 106 -2.86 -11.89 14.67
CA TYR A 106 -3.40 -13.18 14.28
C TYR A 106 -2.42 -14.30 14.71
N ASP A 107 -2.86 -15.14 15.61
CA ASP A 107 -2.05 -16.18 16.24
C ASP A 107 -2.30 -17.60 15.66
N GLY A 108 -3.12 -17.70 14.61
CA GLY A 108 -3.54 -18.94 13.96
C GLY A 108 -4.86 -19.48 14.48
N LYS A 109 -5.49 -18.83 15.46
CA LYS A 109 -6.79 -19.21 16.06
C LYS A 109 -7.71 -18.03 16.25
N THR A 110 -7.15 -16.91 16.66
CA THR A 110 -7.90 -15.68 16.93
C THR A 110 -7.31 -14.51 16.17
N LEU A 111 -8.20 -13.61 15.77
CA LEU A 111 -7.91 -12.32 15.22
C LEU A 111 -8.24 -11.25 16.25
N THR A 112 -7.29 -10.39 16.57
CA THR A 112 -7.48 -9.25 17.47
C THR A 112 -7.11 -7.96 16.78
N LEU A 113 -8.01 -6.98 16.83
CA LEU A 113 -7.74 -5.59 16.48
C LEU A 113 -7.67 -4.78 17.77
N TYR A 114 -6.57 -4.09 18.00
CA TYR A 114 -6.32 -3.24 19.15
C TYR A 114 -6.09 -1.80 18.71
N ASN A 115 -6.75 -0.87 19.36
CA ASN A 115 -6.51 0.57 19.22
C ASN A 115 -5.82 1.09 20.50
N PRO A 116 -4.50 1.30 20.50
CA PRO A 116 -3.76 1.78 21.67
C PRO A 116 -4.17 3.19 22.12
N ARG A 117 -4.66 4.05 21.20
CA ARG A 117 -5.09 5.42 21.54
C ARG A 117 -6.32 5.42 22.44
N GLU A 118 -7.30 4.58 22.09
CA GLU A 118 -8.55 4.44 22.83
C GLU A 118 -8.49 3.38 23.92
N ASN A 119 -7.41 2.57 23.91
CA ASN A 119 -7.22 1.40 24.78
C ASN A 119 -8.38 0.40 24.69
N LEU A 120 -8.86 0.18 23.45
CA LEU A 120 -9.95 -0.73 23.12
C LEU A 120 -9.45 -1.86 22.23
N TYR A 121 -9.99 -3.08 22.43
CA TYR A 121 -9.70 -4.20 21.54
C TYR A 121 -10.93 -5.05 21.28
N ALA A 122 -10.96 -5.65 20.09
CA ALA A 122 -11.94 -6.65 19.70
C ALA A 122 -11.21 -7.93 19.28
N THR A 123 -11.72 -9.09 19.70
CA THR A 123 -11.16 -10.40 19.38
C THR A 123 -12.26 -11.33 18.92
N THR A 124 -11.99 -12.08 17.85
CA THR A 124 -12.90 -13.13 17.34
C THR A 124 -12.10 -14.36 16.94
N ALA A 125 -12.77 -15.51 16.82
CA ALA A 125 -12.19 -16.69 16.18
C ALA A 125 -11.86 -16.37 14.71
N ALA A 126 -10.74 -16.90 14.24
CA ALA A 126 -10.24 -16.69 12.88
C ALA A 126 -10.06 -18.02 12.13
N PRO A 127 -10.12 -18.01 10.79
CA PRO A 127 -9.77 -19.17 9.96
C PRO A 127 -8.37 -19.69 10.21
N ALA A 128 -8.07 -20.88 9.67
CA ALA A 128 -6.82 -21.59 9.95
C ALA A 128 -5.59 -21.07 9.19
N THR A 129 -5.80 -20.30 8.11
CA THR A 129 -4.72 -19.77 7.28
C THR A 129 -4.73 -18.27 7.23
N LEU A 130 -3.57 -17.66 6.93
CA LEU A 130 -3.44 -16.22 6.75
C LEU A 130 -4.34 -15.72 5.62
N ASP A 131 -4.33 -16.39 4.48
CA ASP A 131 -5.11 -16.01 3.30
C ASP A 131 -6.61 -15.96 3.62
N GLU A 132 -7.16 -17.02 4.24
CA GLU A 132 -8.56 -17.06 4.68
C GLU A 132 -8.87 -16.01 5.76
N THR A 133 -7.91 -15.71 6.65
CA THR A 133 -8.09 -14.69 7.69
C THR A 133 -8.13 -13.29 7.10
N LEU A 134 -7.33 -13.00 6.07
CA LEU A 134 -7.39 -11.72 5.36
C LEU A 134 -8.74 -11.55 4.62
N ASP A 135 -9.23 -12.60 3.97
CA ASP A 135 -10.56 -12.60 3.35
C ASP A 135 -11.66 -12.41 4.41
N PHE A 136 -11.60 -13.14 5.53
CA PHE A 136 -12.54 -13.01 6.65
C PHE A 136 -12.55 -11.60 7.25
N ALA A 137 -11.37 -11.01 7.47
CA ALA A 137 -11.25 -9.65 8.01
C ALA A 137 -11.91 -8.62 7.08
N ARG A 138 -11.71 -8.74 5.77
CA ARG A 138 -12.32 -7.87 4.78
C ARG A 138 -13.83 -8.06 4.65
N GLU A 139 -14.29 -9.32 4.53
CA GLU A 139 -15.67 -9.63 4.13
C GLU A 139 -16.65 -9.68 5.31
N LYS A 140 -16.17 -10.03 6.50
CA LYS A 140 -17.03 -10.23 7.69
C LYS A 140 -16.85 -9.14 8.74
N LEU A 141 -15.67 -8.51 8.80
CA LEU A 141 -15.37 -7.51 9.81
C LEU A 141 -15.23 -6.09 9.21
N ASP A 142 -15.34 -5.95 7.88
CA ASP A 142 -15.15 -4.69 7.14
C ASP A 142 -13.81 -4.00 7.46
N ILE A 143 -12.77 -4.81 7.71
CA ILE A 143 -11.44 -4.30 7.95
C ILE A 143 -10.76 -4.07 6.60
N ILE A 144 -10.70 -2.80 6.20
CA ILE A 144 -10.01 -2.38 4.97
C ILE A 144 -8.55 -2.10 5.31
N ALA A 145 -7.67 -2.94 4.81
CA ALA A 145 -6.22 -2.78 4.96
C ALA A 145 -5.56 -2.82 3.57
N PRO A 146 -5.36 -1.67 2.92
CA PRO A 146 -4.76 -1.61 1.58
C PRO A 146 -3.37 -2.23 1.56
N ALA A 147 -3.00 -2.82 0.41
CA ALA A 147 -1.76 -3.55 0.16
C ALA A 147 -1.64 -4.92 0.87
N THR A 148 -2.69 -5.41 1.53
CA THR A 148 -2.72 -6.79 2.05
C THR A 148 -2.71 -7.83 0.94
N GLU A 149 -3.04 -7.46 -0.29
CA GLU A 149 -2.95 -8.30 -1.48
C GLU A 149 -1.56 -8.92 -1.64
N LEU A 150 -0.51 -8.21 -1.23
CA LEU A 150 0.88 -8.67 -1.28
C LEU A 150 1.18 -9.83 -0.30
N LEU A 151 0.31 -10.08 0.69
CA LEU A 151 0.50 -11.10 1.71
C LEU A 151 -0.07 -12.48 1.32
N TYR A 152 -0.95 -12.53 0.31
CA TYR A 152 -1.53 -13.79 -0.15
C TYR A 152 -0.46 -14.68 -0.80
N LYS A 153 -0.62 -15.99 -0.65
CA LYS A 153 0.24 -16.96 -1.36
C LYS A 153 0.10 -16.85 -2.88
N ASN A 154 -1.09 -16.53 -3.35
CA ASN A 154 -1.42 -16.34 -4.76
C ASN A 154 -1.64 -14.86 -5.10
N ALA A 155 -0.83 -13.96 -4.52
CA ALA A 155 -0.97 -12.51 -4.69
C ALA A 155 -1.10 -12.09 -6.15
N ALA A 156 -0.24 -12.61 -7.05
CA ALA A 156 -0.29 -12.29 -8.47
C ALA A 156 -1.64 -12.65 -9.11
N ASP A 157 -2.18 -13.84 -8.82
CA ASP A 157 -3.48 -14.27 -9.39
C ASP A 157 -4.62 -13.37 -8.93
N LYS A 158 -4.66 -13.02 -7.63
CA LYS A 158 -5.68 -12.11 -7.09
C LYS A 158 -5.58 -10.73 -7.73
N MET A 159 -4.38 -10.16 -7.83
CA MET A 159 -4.16 -8.82 -8.40
C MET A 159 -4.47 -8.80 -9.91
N LEU A 160 -4.05 -9.81 -10.66
CA LEU A 160 -4.30 -9.92 -12.11
C LEU A 160 -5.78 -10.13 -12.42
N LYS A 161 -6.51 -10.88 -11.59
CA LYS A 161 -7.95 -11.13 -11.78
C LYS A 161 -8.76 -9.83 -11.79
N GLU A 162 -8.37 -8.85 -11.00
CA GLU A 162 -9.04 -7.54 -10.92
C GLU A 162 -8.49 -6.53 -11.95
N SER A 163 -7.50 -6.95 -12.78
CA SER A 163 -6.85 -6.09 -13.76
C SER A 163 -7.35 -6.35 -15.18
N THR A 164 -7.62 -5.29 -15.93
CA THR A 164 -8.06 -5.35 -17.34
C THR A 164 -6.90 -5.13 -18.31
N SER A 165 -5.86 -4.42 -17.89
CA SER A 165 -4.63 -4.21 -18.66
C SER A 165 -3.45 -3.97 -17.73
N GLY A 166 -2.24 -4.18 -18.24
CA GLY A 166 -1.02 -3.91 -17.48
C GLY A 166 0.21 -3.97 -18.36
N PHE A 167 1.25 -3.24 -17.98
CA PHE A 167 2.50 -3.16 -18.76
C PHE A 167 3.70 -2.85 -17.87
N VAL A 168 4.90 -3.08 -18.44
CA VAL A 168 6.16 -2.64 -17.84
C VAL A 168 6.39 -1.18 -18.19
N VAL A 169 6.42 -0.31 -17.16
CA VAL A 169 6.75 1.12 -17.34
C VAL A 169 8.24 1.28 -17.63
N GLY A 170 9.09 0.56 -16.90
CA GLY A 170 10.53 0.59 -17.11
C GLY A 170 11.34 0.57 -15.82
N PRO A 171 12.67 0.74 -15.95
CA PRO A 171 13.58 0.79 -14.80
C PRO A 171 13.35 2.04 -13.95
N SER A 172 13.49 1.87 -12.65
CA SER A 172 13.29 2.93 -11.65
C SER A 172 14.22 2.72 -10.46
N VAL A 173 14.23 3.68 -9.51
CA VAL A 173 14.98 3.57 -8.26
C VAL A 173 14.06 3.99 -7.11
N VAL A 174 13.92 3.13 -6.11
CA VAL A 174 13.13 3.41 -4.89
C VAL A 174 14.02 3.28 -3.67
N GLY A 175 14.24 4.38 -2.95
CA GLY A 175 15.09 4.38 -1.75
C GLY A 175 16.52 3.88 -2.01
N GLY A 176 17.10 4.19 -3.19
CA GLY A 176 18.42 3.74 -3.59
C GLY A 176 18.48 2.31 -4.16
N VAL A 177 17.36 1.58 -4.19
CA VAL A 177 17.28 0.22 -4.73
C VAL A 177 16.81 0.26 -6.18
N LYS A 178 17.51 -0.44 -7.09
CA LYS A 178 17.08 -0.61 -8.48
C LYS A 178 15.82 -1.45 -8.55
N THR A 179 14.86 -0.99 -9.30
CA THR A 179 13.54 -1.62 -9.43
C THR A 179 13.04 -1.54 -10.86
N THR A 180 12.12 -2.43 -11.20
CA THR A 180 11.29 -2.33 -12.40
C THR A 180 9.89 -1.91 -11.98
N GLN A 181 9.37 -0.83 -12.58
CA GLN A 181 8.00 -0.33 -12.36
C GLN A 181 7.03 -1.01 -13.31
N LEU A 182 5.92 -1.49 -12.77
CA LEU A 182 4.77 -2.01 -13.49
C LEU A 182 3.54 -1.15 -13.20
N ALA A 183 2.65 -1.01 -14.19
CA ALA A 183 1.37 -0.31 -14.03
C ALA A 183 0.24 -1.19 -14.56
N PHE A 184 -0.88 -1.21 -13.82
CA PHE A 184 -2.06 -2.00 -14.14
C PHE A 184 -3.32 -1.18 -13.99
N ARG A 185 -4.31 -1.47 -14.80
CA ARG A 185 -5.65 -0.89 -14.72
C ARG A 185 -6.66 -1.94 -14.29
N GLY A 186 -7.54 -1.56 -13.40
CA GLY A 186 -8.71 -2.35 -13.03
C GLY A 186 -10.01 -1.58 -13.22
N ALA A 187 -11.14 -2.21 -12.96
CA ALA A 187 -12.46 -1.56 -13.04
C ALA A 187 -12.64 -0.51 -11.92
N GLU A 188 -12.23 -0.84 -10.71
CA GLU A 188 -12.40 -0.04 -9.50
C GLU A 188 -11.12 0.69 -9.08
N VAL A 189 -9.96 0.05 -9.30
CA VAL A 189 -8.66 0.52 -8.84
C VAL A 189 -7.63 0.37 -9.94
N ASP A 190 -6.89 1.44 -10.23
CA ASP A 190 -5.64 1.38 -10.98
C ASP A 190 -4.50 1.24 -9.96
N TRP A 191 -3.44 0.51 -10.31
CA TRP A 191 -2.35 0.30 -9.38
C TRP A 191 -0.99 0.21 -10.05
N GLN A 192 0.04 0.52 -9.28
CA GLN A 192 1.43 0.50 -9.71
C GLN A 192 2.28 -0.20 -8.66
N ILE A 193 3.29 -0.95 -9.11
CA ILE A 193 4.21 -1.63 -8.23
C ILE A 193 5.65 -1.51 -8.72
N TRP A 194 6.57 -1.29 -7.81
CA TRP A 194 8.02 -1.28 -8.05
C TRP A 194 8.63 -2.51 -7.42
N ILE A 195 9.14 -3.40 -8.25
CA ILE A 195 9.72 -4.68 -7.85
C ILE A 195 11.24 -4.58 -7.96
N GLU A 196 11.95 -4.96 -6.90
CA GLU A 196 13.41 -4.98 -6.87
C GLU A 196 13.97 -5.89 -7.96
N ASP A 197 14.98 -5.40 -8.67
CA ASP A 197 15.71 -6.16 -9.68
C ASP A 197 16.63 -7.20 -9.01
N GLY A 198 16.90 -8.31 -9.73
CA GLY A 198 17.80 -9.35 -9.24
C GLY A 198 17.08 -10.54 -8.60
N ASP A 199 17.78 -11.28 -7.72
CA ASP A 199 17.31 -12.59 -7.22
C ASP A 199 16.28 -12.52 -6.08
N LYS A 200 16.12 -11.35 -5.49
CA LYS A 200 15.15 -11.09 -4.41
C LYS A 200 14.12 -10.05 -4.89
N PRO A 201 13.15 -10.45 -5.71
CA PRO A 201 12.18 -9.54 -6.31
C PRO A 201 11.15 -9.07 -5.25
N LEU A 202 11.60 -8.19 -4.36
CA LEU A 202 10.76 -7.65 -3.29
C LEU A 202 10.01 -6.40 -3.76
N PRO A 203 8.74 -6.21 -3.41
CA PRO A 203 8.03 -4.96 -3.67
C PRO A 203 8.63 -3.86 -2.81
N ARG A 204 8.98 -2.73 -3.44
CA ARG A 204 9.57 -1.56 -2.77
C ARG A 204 8.60 -0.40 -2.65
N LYS A 205 7.68 -0.30 -3.59
CA LYS A 205 6.62 0.71 -3.58
C LYS A 205 5.36 0.13 -4.22
N PHE A 206 4.20 0.51 -3.69
CA PHE A 206 2.90 0.13 -4.21
C PHE A 206 1.95 1.31 -4.13
N ILE A 207 1.23 1.60 -5.20
CA ILE A 207 0.23 2.67 -5.27
C ILE A 207 -1.08 2.08 -5.72
N LEU A 208 -2.15 2.47 -5.05
CA LEU A 208 -3.54 2.18 -5.41
C LEU A 208 -4.25 3.51 -5.68
N THR A 209 -4.90 3.64 -6.83
CA THR A 209 -5.72 4.82 -7.19
C THR A 209 -7.18 4.40 -7.25
N SER A 210 -8.02 4.97 -6.38
CA SER A 210 -9.45 4.61 -6.23
C SER A 210 -10.30 5.33 -7.26
N LYS A 211 -10.67 4.68 -8.36
CA LYS A 211 -11.38 5.29 -9.50
C LYS A 211 -12.86 5.63 -9.23
N LYS A 212 -13.47 4.98 -8.25
CA LYS A 212 -14.89 5.18 -7.90
C LYS A 212 -15.11 6.26 -6.84
N VAL A 213 -14.03 6.78 -6.26
CA VAL A 213 -14.08 7.87 -5.30
C VAL A 213 -13.79 9.17 -6.01
N SER A 214 -14.62 10.19 -5.78
CA SER A 214 -14.42 11.52 -6.39
C SER A 214 -13.03 12.07 -6.07
N GLY A 215 -12.33 12.58 -7.07
CA GLY A 215 -10.96 13.06 -6.96
C GLY A 215 -9.92 11.95 -6.99
N GLU A 216 -10.33 10.68 -7.19
CA GLU A 216 -9.44 9.53 -7.38
C GLU A 216 -8.28 9.50 -6.37
N PRO A 217 -8.57 9.40 -5.05
CA PRO A 217 -7.52 9.42 -4.04
C PRO A 217 -6.58 8.23 -4.17
N GLU A 218 -5.32 8.49 -3.83
CA GLU A 218 -4.29 7.46 -3.82
C GLU A 218 -3.97 6.97 -2.42
N PHE A 219 -3.60 5.69 -2.35
CA PHE A 219 -2.94 5.09 -1.21
C PHE A 219 -1.56 4.61 -1.66
N THR A 220 -0.52 5.21 -1.11
CA THR A 220 0.87 4.85 -1.40
C THR A 220 1.46 4.07 -0.23
N VAL A 221 2.17 2.98 -0.53
CA VAL A 221 3.01 2.27 0.44
C VAL A 221 4.45 2.24 -0.06
N LEU A 222 5.36 2.75 0.75
CA LEU A 222 6.79 2.66 0.54
C LEU A 222 7.35 1.61 1.50
N ILE A 223 7.79 0.47 0.97
CA ILE A 223 8.20 -0.67 1.78
C ILE A 223 9.72 -0.64 1.95
N ARG A 224 10.13 -0.60 3.21
CA ARG A 224 11.53 -0.54 3.61
C ARG A 224 11.90 -1.74 4.49
N ASN A 225 13.18 -1.92 4.72
CA ASN A 225 13.72 -2.82 5.74
C ASN A 225 13.10 -4.23 5.73
N TRP A 226 13.05 -4.85 4.54
CA TRP A 226 12.71 -6.26 4.45
C TRP A 226 13.74 -7.12 5.19
N ASP A 227 13.28 -7.97 6.11
CA ASP A 227 14.05 -9.09 6.64
C ASP A 227 13.33 -10.39 6.30
N VAL A 228 13.78 -11.04 5.24
CA VAL A 228 13.23 -12.31 4.74
C VAL A 228 13.87 -13.54 5.38
N ALA A 229 14.78 -13.35 6.33
CA ALA A 229 15.43 -14.37 7.15
C ALA A 229 15.10 -14.21 8.64
N ALA A 230 14.10 -13.40 8.97
CA ALA A 230 13.65 -13.16 10.34
C ALA A 230 13.35 -14.47 11.07
N LYS A 231 13.69 -14.52 12.36
CA LYS A 231 13.33 -15.61 13.28
C LYS A 231 12.34 -15.07 14.31
N LEU A 232 11.07 -15.38 14.12
CA LEU A 232 9.98 -14.86 14.93
C LEU A 232 9.51 -15.91 15.93
N SER A 233 9.33 -15.49 17.17
CA SER A 233 8.74 -16.32 18.22
C SER A 233 7.21 -16.25 18.17
N ASP A 234 6.54 -17.25 18.71
CA ASP A 234 5.08 -17.26 18.82
C ASP A 234 4.53 -16.10 19.65
N GLN A 235 5.33 -15.60 20.58
CA GLN A 235 4.94 -14.47 21.44
C GLN A 235 4.71 -13.17 20.66
N GLU A 236 5.35 -13.00 19.51
CA GLU A 236 5.20 -11.86 18.62
C GLU A 236 3.75 -11.70 18.08
N PHE A 237 3.04 -12.82 17.99
CA PHE A 237 1.71 -12.89 17.39
C PHE A 237 0.59 -12.96 18.44
N ASN A 238 0.93 -13.09 19.71
CA ASN A 238 -0.02 -13.24 20.81
C ASN A 238 -0.39 -11.87 21.38
N PHE A 239 -1.64 -11.48 21.24
CA PHE A 239 -2.15 -10.28 21.87
C PHE A 239 -2.18 -10.42 23.39
N LYS A 240 -1.67 -9.41 24.08
CA LYS A 240 -1.78 -9.26 25.54
C LYS A 240 -2.41 -7.91 25.81
N PRO A 241 -3.62 -7.86 26.40
CA PRO A 241 -4.27 -6.59 26.71
C PRO A 241 -3.38 -5.70 27.58
N ALA A 242 -3.23 -4.44 27.20
CA ALA A 242 -2.57 -3.44 28.02
C ALA A 242 -3.37 -3.18 29.31
N LYS A 243 -2.72 -2.62 30.34
CA LYS A 243 -3.40 -2.27 31.59
C LYS A 243 -4.58 -1.35 31.33
N GLY A 244 -5.76 -1.77 31.77
CA GLY A 244 -7.00 -1.00 31.60
C GLY A 244 -7.63 -1.09 30.20
N ALA A 245 -7.10 -1.91 29.30
CA ALA A 245 -7.71 -2.14 28.00
C ALA A 245 -9.11 -2.78 28.14
N LYS A 246 -10.08 -2.27 27.38
CA LYS A 246 -11.45 -2.75 27.41
C LYS A 246 -11.75 -3.54 26.16
N LYS A 247 -12.35 -4.72 26.35
CA LYS A 247 -12.86 -5.53 25.24
C LYS A 247 -14.18 -4.94 24.74
N ILE A 248 -14.29 -4.85 23.42
CA ILE A 248 -15.52 -4.52 22.68
C ILE A 248 -15.80 -5.62 21.67
N ASP A 249 -17.01 -5.64 21.12
CA ASP A 249 -17.35 -6.55 20.03
C ASP A 249 -17.00 -5.91 18.69
N PHE A 250 -16.69 -6.75 17.68
CA PHE A 250 -16.68 -6.29 16.30
C PHE A 250 -18.11 -5.92 15.90
N LEU A 251 -18.28 -4.81 15.19
CA LEU A 251 -19.58 -4.45 14.62
C LEU A 251 -20.00 -5.53 13.62
N ASN A 252 -21.17 -6.10 13.84
CA ASN A 252 -21.73 -7.10 12.94
C ASN A 252 -22.58 -6.40 11.88
N LEU A 253 -21.94 -5.85 10.84
CA LEU A 253 -22.58 -5.08 9.79
C LEU A 253 -23.67 -5.87 9.04
N SER A 254 -23.51 -7.20 8.94
CA SER A 254 -24.56 -8.06 8.36
C SER A 254 -25.83 -8.12 9.21
N ALA A 255 -25.72 -8.00 10.53
CA ALA A 255 -26.87 -7.96 11.44
C ALA A 255 -27.55 -6.57 11.46
N GLU A 256 -26.80 -5.49 11.26
CA GLU A 256 -27.36 -4.13 11.17
C GLU A 256 -28.06 -3.88 9.83
N ALA A 257 -27.51 -4.36 8.72
CA ALA A 257 -28.16 -4.29 7.41
C ALA A 257 -29.45 -5.10 7.35
N ALA A 258 -29.58 -6.17 8.13
CA ALA A 258 -30.82 -6.96 8.26
C ALA A 258 -31.89 -6.27 9.12
N LYS A 259 -31.52 -5.36 10.04
CA LYS A 259 -32.44 -4.58 10.88
C LYS A 259 -32.89 -3.28 10.21
N ALA A 260 -32.26 -2.85 9.15
CA ALA A 260 -32.56 -1.63 8.39
C ALA A 260 -33.50 -1.89 7.18
N LYS A 261 -33.89 -3.13 6.94
CA LYS A 261 -34.96 -3.56 5.99
C LYS A 261 -36.24 -3.93 6.71
#